data_5eac0e328cbe121f4e177320aa16d988
#
_entry.id   5eac0e328cbe121f4e177320aa16d988
#
_cell.length_a   1.000
_cell.length_b   1.000
_cell.length_c   1.000
_cell.angle_alpha   90.00
_cell.angle_beta   90.00
_cell.angle_gamma   90.00
#
_symmetry.space_group_name_H-M   'P 1'
#
loop_
_entity.id
_entity.type
_entity.pdbx_description
1 polymer ?
#
loop_
_entity_poly.entity_id
_entity_poly.type
_entity_poly.pdbx_seq_one_letter_code
_entity_poly.pdbx_strand_id
1 'polypeptide(L)' 'MASKTAQIWAYLADGHVLTALDAAKRFGSYTMHSRAAELRARGHKIECREVKRGGRRVWEYKMGRK' A
#
# COMPACT_ATOMS: atom_id res chain seq x y z
N MET A 1 13.92 14.77 0.96
CA MET A 1 13.62 13.35 0.70
C MET A 1 12.15 13.07 0.91
N ALA A 2 11.57 12.25 0.05
CA ALA A 2 10.19 11.87 0.21
C ALA A 2 10.01 10.94 1.41
N SER A 3 8.94 11.10 2.17
CA SER A 3 8.62 10.21 3.27
C SER A 3 8.25 8.82 2.72
N LYS A 4 8.25 7.81 3.57
CA LYS A 4 7.81 6.47 3.18
C LYS A 4 6.38 6.50 2.65
N THR A 5 5.52 7.28 3.29
CA THR A 5 4.14 7.44 2.85
C THR A 5 4.07 8.01 1.43
N ALA A 6 4.87 9.04 1.14
CA ALA A 6 4.91 9.65 -0.18
C ALA A 6 5.45 8.69 -1.24
N GLN A 7 6.47 7.91 -0.90
CA GLN A 7 7.03 6.91 -1.80
C GLN A 7 6.01 5.81 -2.12
N ILE A 8 5.30 5.34 -1.11
CA ILE A 8 4.27 4.33 -1.28
C ILE A 8 3.13 4.87 -2.17
N TRP A 9 2.70 6.11 -1.90
CA TRP A 9 1.67 6.74 -2.70
C TRP A 9 2.07 6.86 -4.16
N ALA A 10 3.29 7.30 -4.43
CA ALA A 10 3.80 7.44 -5.79
C ALA A 10 3.81 6.10 -6.52
N TYR A 11 4.21 5.04 -5.83
CA TYR A 11 4.23 3.70 -6.39
C TYR A 11 2.83 3.22 -6.75
N LEU A 12 1.88 3.44 -5.86
CA LEU A 12 0.48 3.05 -6.10
C LEU A 12 -0.16 3.92 -7.19
N ALA A 13 0.15 5.20 -7.22
CA ALA A 13 -0.37 6.13 -8.23
C ALA A 13 0.11 5.76 -9.63
N ASP A 14 1.25 5.11 -9.72
CA ASP A 14 1.81 4.64 -10.99
C ASP A 14 1.14 3.34 -11.49
N GLY A 15 0.13 2.85 -10.80
CA GLY A 15 -0.63 1.69 -11.20
C GLY A 15 -0.17 0.38 -10.58
N HIS A 16 0.79 0.44 -9.68
CA HIS A 16 1.30 -0.76 -9.02
C HIS A 16 0.44 -1.17 -7.83
N VAL A 17 0.56 -2.42 -7.47
CA VAL A 17 -0.13 -3.00 -6.32
C VAL A 17 0.92 -3.40 -5.30
N LEU A 18 0.63 -3.17 -4.01
CA LEU A 18 1.53 -3.54 -2.92
C LEU A 18 0.83 -4.45 -1.93
N THR A 19 1.52 -5.53 -1.55
CA THR A 19 1.11 -6.29 -0.36
C THR A 19 1.85 -5.70 0.84
N ALA A 20 1.41 -6.06 2.06
CA ALA A 20 2.11 -5.63 3.25
C ALA A 20 3.57 -6.10 3.24
N LEU A 21 3.80 -7.32 2.72
CA LEU A 21 5.15 -7.86 2.62
C LEU A 21 5.99 -7.08 1.60
N ASP A 22 5.41 -6.70 0.47
CA ASP A 22 6.10 -5.89 -0.53
C ASP A 22 6.49 -4.54 0.03
N ALA A 23 5.61 -3.92 0.81
CA ALA A 23 5.90 -2.64 1.44
C ALA A 23 7.09 -2.77 2.40
N ALA A 24 7.15 -3.85 3.16
CA ALA A 24 8.25 -4.11 4.07
C ALA A 24 9.56 -4.28 3.31
N LYS A 25 9.55 -5.03 2.21
CA LYS A 25 10.75 -5.31 1.42
C LYS A 25 11.24 -4.11 0.62
N ARG A 26 10.30 -3.39 -0.03
CA ARG A 26 10.67 -2.30 -0.94
C ARG A 26 10.92 -0.99 -0.23
N PHE A 27 10.16 -0.70 0.81
CA PHE A 27 10.20 0.60 1.48
C PHE A 27 10.60 0.50 2.94
N GLY A 28 10.83 -0.70 3.43
CA GLY A 28 11.13 -0.90 4.84
C GLY A 28 9.95 -0.54 5.75
N SER A 29 8.74 -0.54 5.22
CA SER A 29 7.55 -0.18 5.97
C SER A 29 6.84 -1.43 6.47
N TYR A 30 6.91 -1.66 7.77
CA TYR A 30 6.27 -2.80 8.40
C TYR A 30 4.84 -2.48 8.85
N THR A 31 4.40 -1.25 8.61
CA THR A 31 3.07 -0.78 9.01
C THR A 31 2.30 -0.23 7.81
N MET A 32 2.23 -1.02 6.73
CA MET A 32 1.51 -0.61 5.52
C MET A 32 0.06 -0.23 5.82
N HIS A 33 -0.56 -0.94 6.75
CA HIS A 33 -1.91 -0.64 7.20
C HIS A 33 -2.03 0.81 7.68
N SER A 34 -1.08 1.26 8.50
CA SER A 34 -1.06 2.64 8.99
C SER A 34 -0.80 3.64 7.87
N ARG A 35 0.06 3.28 6.93
CA ARG A 35 0.35 4.15 5.79
C ARG A 35 -0.88 4.32 4.91
N ALA A 36 -1.63 3.24 4.69
CA ALA A 36 -2.88 3.32 3.93
C ALA A 36 -3.90 4.21 4.63
N ALA A 37 -4.03 4.09 5.95
CA ALA A 37 -4.93 4.93 6.73
C ALA A 37 -4.52 6.40 6.64
N GLU A 38 -3.23 6.69 6.70
CA GLU A 38 -2.71 8.04 6.57
C GLU A 38 -3.04 8.64 5.20
N LEU A 39 -2.87 7.86 4.14
CA LEU A 39 -3.18 8.32 2.79
C LEU A 39 -4.67 8.57 2.62
N ARG A 40 -5.51 7.72 3.20
CA ARG A 40 -6.97 7.93 3.16
C ARG A 40 -7.35 9.21 3.88
N ALA A 41 -6.70 9.50 4.99
CA ALA A 41 -6.95 10.73 5.75
C ALA A 41 -6.58 11.98 4.95
N ARG A 42 -5.67 11.85 3.99
CA ARG A 42 -5.28 12.95 3.09
C ARG A 42 -6.17 13.05 1.87
N GLY A 43 -7.19 12.21 1.76
CA GLY A 43 -8.13 12.25 0.65
C GLY A 43 -7.82 11.29 -0.49
N HIS A 44 -6.79 10.48 -0.37
CA HIS A 44 -6.48 9.48 -1.38
C HIS A 44 -7.33 8.23 -1.18
N LYS A 45 -7.80 7.66 -2.27
CA LYS A 45 -8.57 6.41 -2.20
C LYS A 45 -7.63 5.24 -2.34
N ILE A 46 -7.49 4.50 -1.26
CA ILE A 46 -6.66 3.29 -1.23
C ILE A 46 -7.57 2.11 -1.00
N GLU A 47 -7.60 1.20 -1.97
CA GLU A 47 -8.35 -0.03 -1.85
C GLU A 47 -7.46 -1.12 -1.25
N CYS A 48 -8.08 -1.95 -0.43
CA CYS A 48 -7.39 -3.02 0.27
C CYS A 48 -8.25 -4.26 0.14
N ARG A 49 -7.64 -5.37 -0.25
CA ARG A 49 -8.35 -6.64 -0.33
C ARG A 49 -7.46 -7.78 0.10
N GLU A 50 -8.10 -8.85 0.55
CA GLU A 50 -7.39 -10.05 0.92
C GLU A 50 -7.22 -10.93 -0.31
N VAL A 51 -6.00 -11.41 -0.53
CA VAL A 51 -5.68 -12.32 -1.62
C VAL A 51 -4.87 -13.48 -1.07
N LYS A 52 -4.89 -14.60 -1.76
CA LYS A 52 -4.06 -15.76 -1.40
C LYS A 52 -2.82 -15.77 -2.26
N ARG A 53 -1.68 -15.88 -1.61
CA ARG A 53 -0.39 -16.01 -2.27
C ARG A 53 0.40 -17.13 -1.61
N GLY A 54 0.74 -18.14 -2.37
CA GLY A 54 1.49 -19.28 -1.84
C GLY A 54 0.80 -19.97 -0.66
N GLY A 55 -0.53 -20.05 -0.70
CA GLY A 55 -1.30 -20.66 0.38
C GLY A 55 -1.51 -19.78 1.60
N ARG A 56 -1.04 -18.56 1.58
CA ARG A 56 -1.17 -17.59 2.67
C ARG A 56 -2.11 -16.47 2.29
N ARG A 57 -2.84 -15.96 3.27
CA ARG A 57 -3.66 -14.77 3.10
C ARG A 57 -2.77 -13.55 3.28
N VAL A 58 -2.79 -12.65 2.28
CA VAL A 58 -2.07 -11.38 2.36
C VAL A 58 -3.02 -10.26 1.97
N TRP A 59 -2.77 -9.07 2.52
CA TRP A 59 -3.52 -7.88 2.17
C TRP A 59 -2.81 -7.16 1.03
N GLU A 60 -3.58 -6.86 -0.01
CA GLU A 60 -3.08 -6.18 -1.20
C GLU A 60 -3.68 -4.78 -1.24
N TYR A 61 -2.84 -3.79 -1.45
CA TYR A 61 -3.24 -2.38 -1.49
C TYR A 61 -3.02 -1.83 -2.88
N LYS A 62 -3.97 -1.05 -3.35
CA LYS A 62 -3.86 -0.39 -4.65
C LYS A 62 -4.59 0.95 -4.62
N MET A 63 -4.26 1.81 -5.58
CA MET A 63 -4.95 3.08 -5.73
C MET A 63 -6.39 2.81 -6.18
N GLY A 64 -7.35 3.33 -5.45
CA GLY A 64 -8.75 3.19 -5.79
C GLY A 64 -9.13 4.11 -6.95
N ARG A 65 -10.22 3.75 -7.61
CA ARG A 65 -10.77 4.61 -8.67
C ARG A 65 -11.49 5.80 -8.05
N LYS A 66 -11.43 6.90 -8.74
CA LYS A 66 -12.21 8.06 -8.37
C LYS A 66 -13.70 7.83 -8.59
#